data_b8e3d40010dc86a47e2beb872a63560e
#
_entry.id   b8e3d40010dc86a47e2beb872a63560e
#
_cell.length_a   1.000
_cell.length_b   1.000
_cell.length_c   1.000
_cell.angle_alpha   90.00
_cell.angle_beta   90.00
_cell.angle_gamma   90.00
#
_symmetry.space_group_name_H-M   'P 1'
#
loop_
_entity.id
_entity.type
_entity.pdbx_description
1 polymer ?
#
loop_
_entity_poly.entity_id
_entity_poly.type
_entity_poly.pdbx_seq_one_letter_code
_entity_poly.pdbx_strand_id
1 'polypeptide(L)'
;ADAGFATTISASGLGTKPVLIAGNEEQKKHVCQKIIDGGFGAFCLTEPGAGSDASAGTTTAVKDGDEWVLNGRKCFITNGGIASFYCITAMTDKTKGVKGISMFLVDAGTPGLSTGNEENKMGIRTSNTCDVVLEDCRIPAANLVGEEGRGFSIAMKTLDQARAWMGCVATGIAQRGINEGIAYAKEEFSLVNQSSKIRQCSLK
;
A
#
# COMPACT_ATOMS: atom_id res chain seq x y z
N ALA A 1 -16.99 12.28 3.24
CA ALA A 1 -15.68 11.69 2.94
C ALA A 1 -15.67 10.24 3.40
N ASP A 2 -15.14 9.34 2.58
CA ASP A 2 -15.01 7.91 2.91
C ASP A 2 -13.53 7.57 3.09
N ALA A 3 -13.19 7.05 4.28
CA ALA A 3 -11.81 6.71 4.64
C ALA A 3 -11.28 5.51 3.85
N GLY A 4 -12.15 4.54 3.54
CA GLY A 4 -11.75 3.36 2.77
C GLY A 4 -11.45 3.70 1.32
N PHE A 5 -12.26 4.53 0.69
CA PHE A 5 -12.00 5.04 -0.65
C PHE A 5 -10.67 5.82 -0.72
N ALA A 6 -10.45 6.73 0.25
CA ALA A 6 -9.19 7.46 0.34
C ALA A 6 -7.99 6.53 0.54
N THR A 7 -8.15 5.45 1.33
CA THR A 7 -7.12 4.44 1.55
C THR A 7 -6.80 3.67 0.27
N THR A 8 -7.80 3.26 -0.52
CA THR A 8 -7.62 2.57 -1.80
C THR A 8 -6.78 3.40 -2.78
N ILE A 9 -7.11 4.70 -2.93
CA ILE A 9 -6.35 5.61 -3.80
C ILE A 9 -4.92 5.80 -3.28
N SER A 10 -4.77 6.03 -1.96
CA SER A 10 -3.46 6.23 -1.34
C SER A 10 -2.57 5.00 -1.48
N ALA A 11 -3.15 3.80 -1.34
CA ALA A 11 -2.42 2.53 -1.50
C ALA A 11 -1.99 2.29 -2.95
N SER A 12 -2.79 2.72 -3.93
CA SER A 12 -2.37 2.68 -5.34
C SER A 12 -1.14 3.55 -5.58
N GLY A 13 -1.11 4.74 -4.99
CA GLY A 13 0.07 5.60 -4.96
C GLY A 13 1.27 4.95 -4.25
N LEU A 14 1.01 4.24 -3.13
CA LEU A 14 2.05 3.50 -2.39
C LEU A 14 2.63 2.36 -3.23
N GLY A 15 1.79 1.61 -3.96
CA GLY A 15 2.23 0.55 -4.87
C GLY A 15 3.05 1.05 -6.07
N THR A 16 2.77 2.26 -6.55
CA THR A 16 3.49 2.88 -7.67
C THR A 16 4.84 3.48 -7.25
N LYS A 17 4.93 3.97 -6.03
CA LYS A 17 6.07 4.76 -5.53
C LYS A 17 7.42 4.06 -5.61
N PRO A 18 7.59 2.76 -5.30
CA PRO A 18 8.89 2.08 -5.44
C PRO A 18 9.47 2.21 -6.84
N VAL A 19 8.63 2.06 -7.86
CA VAL A 19 9.04 2.19 -9.26
C VAL A 19 9.40 3.63 -9.61
N LEU A 20 8.66 4.62 -9.10
CA LEU A 20 9.00 6.04 -9.31
C LEU A 20 10.32 6.42 -8.64
N ILE A 21 10.67 5.81 -7.50
CA ILE A 21 11.91 6.07 -6.75
C ILE A 21 13.13 5.43 -7.41
N ALA A 22 13.00 4.19 -7.88
CA ALA A 22 14.16 3.36 -8.26
C ALA A 22 14.00 2.62 -9.59
N GLY A 23 12.82 2.61 -10.18
CA GLY A 23 12.58 1.95 -11.46
C GLY A 23 13.24 2.68 -12.64
N ASN A 24 13.48 1.93 -13.70
CA ASN A 24 13.92 2.49 -14.99
C ASN A 24 12.73 3.15 -15.74
N GLU A 25 13.00 3.82 -16.84
CA GLU A 25 11.98 4.57 -17.57
C GLU A 25 10.88 3.66 -18.17
N GLU A 26 11.22 2.45 -18.57
CA GLU A 26 10.26 1.46 -19.07
C GLU A 26 9.30 1.01 -17.97
N GLN A 27 9.83 0.67 -16.78
CA GLN A 27 9.04 0.30 -15.62
C GLN A 27 8.13 1.46 -15.18
N LYS A 28 8.64 2.69 -15.14
CA LYS A 28 7.86 3.89 -14.81
C LYS A 28 6.71 4.09 -15.81
N LYS A 29 7.01 4.02 -17.10
CA LYS A 29 6.00 4.15 -18.17
C LYS A 29 4.95 3.06 -18.03
N HIS A 30 5.35 1.82 -17.78
CA HIS A 30 4.46 0.67 -17.61
C HIS A 30 3.46 0.88 -16.46
N VAL A 31 3.94 1.19 -15.26
CA VAL A 31 3.05 1.38 -14.10
C VAL A 31 2.17 2.62 -14.24
N CYS A 32 2.70 3.71 -14.80
CA CYS A 32 1.91 4.92 -15.06
C CYS A 32 0.78 4.64 -16.04
N GLN A 33 1.05 3.89 -17.12
CA GLN A 33 0.02 3.52 -18.09
C GLN A 33 -1.08 2.68 -17.43
N LYS A 34 -0.72 1.67 -16.62
CA LYS A 34 -1.72 0.88 -15.88
C LYS A 34 -2.62 1.72 -14.97
N ILE A 35 -2.06 2.76 -14.32
CA ILE A 35 -2.85 3.69 -13.51
C ILE A 35 -3.76 4.56 -14.36
N ILE A 36 -3.28 5.06 -15.50
CA ILE A 36 -4.07 5.86 -16.45
C ILE A 36 -5.24 5.05 -16.99
N ASP A 37 -5.04 3.77 -17.24
CA ASP A 37 -6.06 2.83 -17.70
C ASP A 37 -7.08 2.43 -16.60
N GLY A 38 -6.99 3.06 -15.42
CA GLY A 38 -7.90 2.82 -14.29
C GLY A 38 -7.49 1.68 -13.36
N GLY A 39 -6.29 1.13 -13.53
CA GLY A 39 -5.77 0.07 -12.66
C GLY A 39 -5.28 0.60 -11.31
N PHE A 40 -5.06 -0.33 -10.38
CA PHE A 40 -4.52 -0.05 -9.05
C PHE A 40 -3.16 -0.70 -8.86
N GLY A 41 -2.32 -0.06 -8.04
CA GLY A 41 -1.07 -0.66 -7.56
C GLY A 41 -1.21 -1.19 -6.15
N ALA A 42 -0.45 -2.24 -5.82
CA ALA A 42 -0.33 -2.77 -4.47
C ALA A 42 1.14 -2.80 -4.00
N PHE A 43 1.35 -2.55 -2.72
CA PHE A 43 2.66 -2.59 -2.07
C PHE A 43 2.74 -3.77 -1.10
N CYS A 44 3.56 -4.75 -1.41
CA CYS A 44 3.63 -6.04 -0.74
C CYS A 44 4.89 -6.15 0.11
N LEU A 45 4.82 -5.68 1.35
CA LEU A 45 5.93 -5.70 2.32
C LEU A 45 5.68 -6.71 3.44
N THR A 46 4.54 -6.57 4.13
CA THR A 46 4.20 -7.30 5.35
C THR A 46 4.01 -8.80 5.11
N GLU A 47 4.52 -9.62 6.03
CA GLU A 47 4.36 -11.07 6.04
C GLU A 47 3.80 -11.55 7.38
N PRO A 48 3.25 -12.78 7.48
CA PRO A 48 2.71 -13.31 8.74
C PRO A 48 3.68 -13.23 9.93
N GLY A 49 4.98 -13.44 9.69
CA GLY A 49 6.04 -13.38 10.70
C GLY A 49 6.82 -12.05 10.72
N ALA A 50 6.52 -11.09 9.83
CA ALA A 50 7.28 -9.86 9.63
C ALA A 50 6.35 -8.66 9.46
N GLY A 51 5.78 -8.18 10.56
CA GLY A 51 4.95 -6.97 10.65
C GLY A 51 5.79 -5.74 10.99
N SER A 52 5.93 -5.44 12.30
CA SER A 52 6.73 -4.29 12.78
C SER A 52 8.21 -4.45 12.43
N ASP A 53 8.75 -5.65 12.49
CA ASP A 53 10.07 -5.94 11.92
C ASP A 53 9.92 -6.39 10.46
N ALA A 54 9.79 -5.42 9.58
CA ALA A 54 9.68 -5.68 8.13
C ALA A 54 10.96 -6.25 7.50
N SER A 55 12.08 -6.27 8.25
CA SER A 55 13.35 -6.85 7.79
C SER A 55 13.39 -8.37 7.92
N ALA A 56 12.52 -8.95 8.75
CA ALA A 56 12.42 -10.38 9.01
C ALA A 56 11.61 -11.16 7.95
N GLY A 57 11.31 -10.55 6.80
CA GLY A 57 10.55 -11.19 5.72
C GLY A 57 11.22 -12.46 5.19
N THR A 58 10.40 -13.48 4.92
CA THR A 58 10.82 -14.82 4.49
C THR A 58 10.53 -15.11 3.01
N THR A 59 9.74 -14.27 2.33
CA THR A 59 9.53 -14.35 0.89
C THR A 59 10.87 -14.33 0.17
N THR A 60 11.10 -15.27 -0.72
CA THR A 60 12.37 -15.43 -1.44
C THR A 60 12.23 -15.08 -2.91
N ALA A 61 13.32 -14.64 -3.52
CA ALA A 61 13.48 -14.53 -4.97
C ALA A 61 14.80 -15.17 -5.36
N VAL A 62 14.74 -16.22 -6.16
CA VAL A 62 15.92 -16.94 -6.64
C VAL A 62 16.09 -16.68 -8.12
N LYS A 63 17.30 -16.30 -8.53
CA LYS A 63 17.61 -16.07 -9.94
C LYS A 63 17.76 -17.41 -10.68
N ASP A 64 17.07 -17.54 -11.80
CA ASP A 64 17.10 -18.71 -12.67
C ASP A 64 17.22 -18.25 -14.13
N GLY A 65 18.45 -18.20 -14.63
CA GLY A 65 18.75 -17.65 -15.95
C GLY A 65 18.36 -16.18 -16.08
N ASP A 66 17.47 -15.87 -17.02
CA ASP A 66 16.96 -14.52 -17.28
C ASP A 66 15.65 -14.22 -16.52
N GLU A 67 15.33 -15.03 -15.51
CA GLU A 67 14.13 -14.88 -14.68
C GLU A 67 14.48 -14.84 -13.19
N TRP A 68 13.49 -14.37 -12.39
CA TRP A 68 13.42 -14.55 -10.95
C TRP A 68 12.25 -15.47 -10.62
N VAL A 69 12.45 -16.39 -9.70
CA VAL A 69 11.41 -17.25 -9.13
C VAL A 69 11.10 -16.79 -7.73
N LEU A 70 9.90 -16.27 -7.53
CA LEU A 70 9.43 -15.75 -6.25
C LEU A 70 8.57 -16.78 -5.53
N ASN A 71 8.84 -16.96 -4.23
CA ASN A 71 8.09 -17.86 -3.35
C ASN A 71 7.84 -17.20 -2.00
N GLY A 72 6.58 -17.20 -1.53
CA GLY A 72 6.22 -16.66 -0.22
C GLY A 72 4.79 -16.16 -0.14
N ARG A 73 4.49 -15.51 1.00
CA ARG A 73 3.15 -14.96 1.28
C ARG A 73 3.26 -13.59 1.91
N LYS A 74 2.56 -12.64 1.33
CA LYS A 74 2.38 -11.30 1.89
C LYS A 74 0.98 -11.18 2.45
N CYS A 75 0.82 -10.53 3.60
CA CYS A 75 -0.47 -10.40 4.26
C CYS A 75 -0.86 -8.93 4.46
N PHE A 76 -2.17 -8.71 4.62
CA PHE A 76 -2.77 -7.38 4.80
C PHE A 76 -2.45 -6.40 3.67
N ILE A 77 -2.41 -6.90 2.44
CA ILE A 77 -2.07 -6.09 1.28
C ILE A 77 -3.30 -5.31 0.80
N THR A 78 -3.26 -3.99 0.97
CA THR A 78 -4.29 -3.09 0.45
C THR A 78 -4.26 -3.11 -1.08
N ASN A 79 -5.43 -3.19 -1.68
CA ASN A 79 -5.66 -3.41 -3.11
C ASN A 79 -5.19 -4.79 -3.62
N GLY A 80 -4.76 -5.71 -2.76
CA GLY A 80 -4.20 -6.98 -3.18
C GLY A 80 -5.09 -7.76 -4.17
N GLY A 81 -6.41 -7.75 -3.95
CA GLY A 81 -7.37 -8.47 -4.80
C GLY A 81 -7.81 -7.73 -6.07
N ILE A 82 -7.46 -6.44 -6.21
CA ILE A 82 -7.91 -5.59 -7.33
C ILE A 82 -6.74 -4.91 -8.07
N ALA A 83 -5.52 -5.14 -7.64
CA ALA A 83 -4.35 -4.50 -8.22
C ALA A 83 -4.05 -5.03 -9.63
N SER A 84 -3.59 -4.14 -10.50
CA SER A 84 -3.09 -4.47 -11.84
C SER A 84 -1.59 -4.81 -11.82
N PHE A 85 -0.90 -4.39 -10.78
CA PHE A 85 0.52 -4.69 -10.52
C PHE A 85 0.85 -4.60 -9.03
N TYR A 86 1.92 -5.27 -8.65
CA TYR A 86 2.40 -5.40 -7.28
C TYR A 86 3.87 -5.02 -7.20
N CYS A 87 4.24 -4.18 -6.24
CA CYS A 87 5.64 -4.00 -5.83
C CYS A 87 5.92 -4.87 -4.61
N ILE A 88 6.76 -5.89 -4.77
CA ILE A 88 6.96 -6.97 -3.80
C ILE A 88 8.40 -6.96 -3.30
N THR A 89 8.59 -6.96 -1.96
CA THR A 89 9.90 -7.21 -1.37
C THR A 89 10.15 -8.71 -1.25
N ALA A 90 11.33 -9.17 -1.64
CA ALA A 90 11.75 -10.56 -1.46
C ALA A 90 13.25 -10.66 -1.16
N MET A 91 13.64 -11.68 -0.42
CA MET A 91 15.00 -11.98 -0.05
C MET A 91 15.74 -12.66 -1.23
N THR A 92 16.77 -12.02 -1.74
CA THR A 92 17.65 -12.56 -2.77
C THR A 92 18.93 -13.16 -2.19
N ASP A 93 19.40 -12.64 -1.05
CA ASP A 93 20.62 -13.13 -0.38
C ASP A 93 20.49 -13.04 1.15
N LYS A 94 20.18 -14.16 1.80
CA LYS A 94 20.02 -14.23 3.26
C LYS A 94 21.30 -13.88 4.04
N THR A 95 22.48 -14.06 3.43
CA THR A 95 23.76 -13.82 4.11
C THR A 95 24.02 -12.33 4.35
N LYS A 96 23.36 -11.46 3.57
CA LYS A 96 23.50 -10.01 3.64
C LYS A 96 22.47 -9.33 4.55
N GLY A 97 21.58 -10.11 5.23
CA GLY A 97 20.51 -9.56 6.07
C GLY A 97 19.64 -8.57 5.30
N VAL A 98 19.43 -7.40 5.85
CA VAL A 98 18.60 -6.33 5.24
C VAL A 98 19.07 -5.94 3.83
N LYS A 99 20.40 -6.01 3.58
CA LYS A 99 21.00 -5.72 2.26
C LYS A 99 20.79 -6.85 1.25
N GLY A 100 20.18 -7.95 1.64
CA GLY A 100 19.79 -9.03 0.75
C GLY A 100 18.33 -8.96 0.28
N ILE A 101 17.58 -7.96 0.72
CA ILE A 101 16.18 -7.75 0.31
C ILE A 101 16.14 -6.92 -0.97
N SER A 102 15.48 -7.43 -2.00
CA SER A 102 15.27 -6.78 -3.31
C SER A 102 13.80 -6.40 -3.50
N MET A 103 13.52 -5.54 -4.47
CA MET A 103 12.17 -5.09 -4.84
C MET A 103 11.86 -5.55 -6.26
N PHE A 104 10.66 -6.12 -6.45
CA PHE A 104 10.22 -6.66 -7.73
C PHE A 104 8.89 -6.06 -8.16
N LEU A 105 8.73 -5.81 -9.43
CA LEU A 105 7.48 -5.44 -10.08
C LEU A 105 6.85 -6.70 -10.68
N VAL A 106 5.65 -7.05 -10.24
CA VAL A 106 4.91 -8.22 -10.72
C VAL A 106 3.54 -7.78 -11.21
N ASP A 107 3.18 -8.16 -12.42
CA ASP A 107 1.85 -7.86 -12.98
C ASP A 107 0.78 -8.82 -12.45
N ALA A 108 -0.44 -8.33 -12.34
CA ALA A 108 -1.59 -9.19 -12.09
C ALA A 108 -1.74 -10.24 -13.21
N GLY A 109 -2.13 -11.45 -12.83
CA GLY A 109 -2.26 -12.55 -13.77
C GLY A 109 -0.94 -13.27 -14.10
N THR A 110 0.19 -12.87 -13.52
CA THR A 110 1.44 -13.62 -13.63
C THR A 110 1.23 -15.03 -13.04
N PRO A 111 1.57 -16.10 -13.78
CA PRO A 111 1.49 -17.47 -13.26
C PRO A 111 2.24 -17.61 -11.93
N GLY A 112 1.62 -18.29 -10.96
CA GLY A 112 2.18 -18.44 -9.62
C GLY A 112 1.89 -17.27 -8.67
N LEU A 113 1.25 -16.19 -9.14
CA LEU A 113 0.72 -15.15 -8.26
C LEU A 113 -0.78 -15.38 -8.06
N SER A 114 -1.21 -15.45 -6.81
CA SER A 114 -2.61 -15.55 -6.42
C SER A 114 -2.92 -14.66 -5.22
N THR A 115 -4.21 -14.44 -4.96
CA THR A 115 -4.68 -13.62 -3.84
C THR A 115 -5.59 -14.42 -2.93
N GLY A 116 -5.50 -14.19 -1.63
CA GLY A 116 -6.38 -14.78 -0.64
C GLY A 116 -7.76 -14.12 -0.58
N ASN A 117 -8.59 -14.59 0.34
CA ASN A 117 -9.89 -14.00 0.62
C ASN A 117 -9.71 -12.57 1.16
N GLU A 118 -10.70 -11.73 0.89
CA GLU A 118 -10.74 -10.39 1.43
C GLU A 118 -10.94 -10.41 2.96
N GLU A 119 -10.16 -9.58 3.66
CA GLU A 119 -10.21 -9.45 5.11
C GLU A 119 -11.53 -8.84 5.59
N ASN A 120 -12.17 -9.47 6.57
CA ASN A 120 -13.35 -8.92 7.23
C ASN A 120 -12.93 -7.91 8.30
N LYS A 121 -12.76 -6.65 7.92
CA LYS A 121 -12.21 -5.60 8.75
C LYS A 121 -13.28 -4.92 9.62
N MET A 122 -12.89 -4.42 10.80
CA MET A 122 -13.72 -3.63 11.69
C MET A 122 -14.11 -2.28 11.05
N GLY A 123 -13.23 -1.66 10.26
CA GLY A 123 -13.43 -0.39 9.57
C GLY A 123 -12.71 -0.37 8.22
N ILE A 124 -12.85 0.75 7.48
CA ILE A 124 -12.23 0.94 6.15
C ILE A 124 -12.67 -0.19 5.18
N ARG A 125 -13.92 -0.62 5.26
CA ARG A 125 -14.42 -1.81 4.56
C ARG A 125 -14.50 -1.64 3.05
N THR A 126 -14.58 -0.41 2.56
CA THR A 126 -14.56 -0.10 1.12
C THR A 126 -13.17 -0.20 0.49
N SER A 127 -12.13 -0.43 1.30
CA SER A 127 -10.76 -0.70 0.83
C SER A 127 -10.51 -2.20 0.81
N ASN A 128 -10.27 -2.79 -0.36
CA ASN A 128 -9.88 -4.19 -0.48
C ASN A 128 -8.57 -4.45 0.26
N THR A 129 -8.50 -5.53 1.01
CA THR A 129 -7.29 -5.97 1.73
C THR A 129 -7.27 -7.49 1.76
N CYS A 130 -6.23 -8.10 1.27
CA CYS A 130 -6.09 -9.56 1.26
C CYS A 130 -4.61 -9.98 1.31
N ASP A 131 -4.38 -11.27 1.33
CA ASP A 131 -3.07 -11.84 1.14
C ASP A 131 -2.69 -11.86 -0.34
N VAL A 132 -1.38 -11.83 -0.60
CA VAL A 132 -0.77 -12.09 -1.92
C VAL A 132 0.18 -13.26 -1.76
N VAL A 133 -0.06 -14.31 -2.52
CA VAL A 133 0.67 -15.58 -2.45
C VAL A 133 1.48 -15.76 -3.72
N LEU A 134 2.71 -16.21 -3.55
CA LEU A 134 3.68 -16.45 -4.62
C LEU A 134 4.13 -17.92 -4.53
N GLU A 135 3.84 -18.70 -5.55
CA GLU A 135 4.18 -20.11 -5.66
C GLU A 135 4.85 -20.34 -7.02
N ASP A 136 6.18 -20.46 -6.99
CA ASP A 136 7.02 -20.53 -8.19
C ASP A 136 6.69 -19.43 -9.22
N CYS A 137 6.40 -18.23 -8.71
CA CYS A 137 6.03 -17.09 -9.52
C CYS A 137 7.24 -16.60 -10.32
N ARG A 138 7.25 -16.87 -11.63
CA ARG A 138 8.33 -16.54 -12.55
C ARG A 138 8.12 -15.18 -13.19
N ILE A 139 9.13 -14.33 -13.10
CA ILE A 139 9.12 -13.00 -13.69
C ILE A 139 10.45 -12.73 -14.42
N PRO A 140 10.46 -11.93 -15.48
CA PRO A 140 11.70 -11.54 -16.17
C PRO A 140 12.71 -10.87 -15.23
N ALA A 141 13.99 -11.05 -15.47
CA ALA A 141 15.04 -10.39 -14.70
C ALA A 141 14.92 -8.85 -14.72
N ALA A 142 14.37 -8.30 -15.79
CA ALA A 142 14.09 -6.87 -15.96
C ALA A 142 13.03 -6.31 -14.97
N ASN A 143 12.29 -7.18 -14.29
CA ASN A 143 11.29 -6.78 -13.29
C ASN A 143 11.89 -6.46 -11.90
N LEU A 144 13.19 -6.59 -11.73
CA LEU A 144 13.91 -6.07 -10.56
C LEU A 144 13.80 -4.53 -10.57
N VAL A 145 13.30 -3.94 -9.49
CA VAL A 145 13.17 -2.49 -9.33
C VAL A 145 14.41 -1.93 -8.64
N GLY A 146 15.17 -1.13 -9.36
CA GLY A 146 16.47 -0.63 -8.91
C GLY A 146 17.57 -1.71 -8.95
N GLU A 147 18.40 -1.74 -7.91
CA GLU A 147 19.51 -2.69 -7.77
C GLU A 147 19.15 -3.81 -6.80
N GLU A 148 19.73 -4.99 -7.03
CA GLU A 148 19.62 -6.13 -6.11
C GLU A 148 20.14 -5.75 -4.72
N GLY A 149 19.42 -6.16 -3.67
CA GLY A 149 19.75 -5.83 -2.28
C GLY A 149 19.38 -4.43 -1.82
N ARG A 150 18.74 -3.63 -2.67
CA ARG A 150 18.28 -2.26 -2.32
C ARG A 150 16.78 -2.18 -1.99
N GLY A 151 16.08 -3.29 -2.05
CA GLY A 151 14.62 -3.33 -1.89
C GLY A 151 14.14 -2.78 -0.55
N PHE A 152 14.82 -3.08 0.56
CA PHE A 152 14.45 -2.55 1.88
C PHE A 152 14.62 -1.02 1.94
N SER A 153 15.71 -0.49 1.39
CA SER A 153 15.93 0.97 1.32
C SER A 153 14.86 1.67 0.49
N ILE A 154 14.45 1.06 -0.64
CA ILE A 154 13.37 1.56 -1.48
C ILE A 154 12.05 1.53 -0.71
N ALA A 155 11.76 0.44 0.01
CA ALA A 155 10.57 0.30 0.83
C ALA A 155 10.49 1.38 1.92
N MET A 156 11.57 1.65 2.64
CA MET A 156 11.60 2.68 3.68
C MET A 156 11.37 4.08 3.10
N LYS A 157 12.03 4.44 2.00
CA LYS A 157 11.79 5.71 1.29
C LYS A 157 10.34 5.85 0.82
N THR A 158 9.73 4.74 0.39
CA THR A 158 8.32 4.69 -0.02
C THR A 158 7.41 5.02 1.17
N LEU A 159 7.63 4.37 2.31
CA LEU A 159 6.84 4.59 3.53
C LEU A 159 7.00 6.01 4.09
N ASP A 160 8.20 6.59 4.06
CA ASP A 160 8.43 7.95 4.55
C ASP A 160 7.58 8.98 3.80
N GLN A 161 7.45 8.82 2.48
CA GLN A 161 6.60 9.68 1.67
C GLN A 161 5.10 9.40 1.89
N ALA A 162 4.74 8.14 2.13
CA ALA A 162 3.35 7.74 2.34
C ALA A 162 2.76 8.26 3.66
N ARG A 163 3.57 8.38 4.71
CA ARG A 163 3.13 8.86 6.04
C ARG A 163 2.53 10.26 5.98
N ALA A 164 3.09 11.17 5.19
CA ALA A 164 2.56 12.51 5.02
C ALA A 164 1.15 12.50 4.40
N TRP A 165 0.90 11.63 3.42
CA TRP A 165 -0.40 11.46 2.80
C TRP A 165 -1.47 10.96 3.78
N MET A 166 -1.12 10.02 4.64
CA MET A 166 -2.06 9.50 5.65
C MET A 166 -2.44 10.59 6.65
N GLY A 167 -1.53 11.51 7.00
CA GLY A 167 -1.84 12.70 7.78
C GLY A 167 -2.89 13.58 7.11
N CYS A 168 -2.77 13.84 5.82
CA CYS A 168 -3.77 14.60 5.05
C CYS A 168 -5.14 13.91 5.02
N VAL A 169 -5.19 12.59 4.84
CA VAL A 169 -6.43 11.82 4.87
C VAL A 169 -7.12 11.96 6.24
N ALA A 170 -6.38 11.77 7.33
CA ALA A 170 -6.90 11.89 8.68
C ALA A 170 -7.44 13.30 8.97
N THR A 171 -6.70 14.35 8.57
CA THR A 171 -7.11 15.76 8.73
C THR A 171 -8.39 16.05 7.95
N GLY A 172 -8.51 15.55 6.72
CA GLY A 172 -9.72 15.75 5.90
C GLY A 172 -10.96 15.09 6.50
N ILE A 173 -10.81 13.91 7.11
CA ILE A 173 -11.90 13.21 7.80
C ILE A 173 -12.29 13.97 9.07
N ALA A 174 -11.31 14.40 9.87
CA ALA A 174 -11.55 15.18 11.08
C ALA A 174 -12.27 16.50 10.78
N GLN A 175 -11.84 17.23 9.74
CA GLN A 175 -12.50 18.46 9.30
C GLN A 175 -13.94 18.22 8.89
N ARG A 176 -14.22 17.13 8.17
CA ARG A 176 -15.61 16.79 7.80
C ARG A 176 -16.45 16.49 9.03
N GLY A 177 -15.94 15.72 9.99
CA GLY A 177 -16.65 15.43 11.24
C GLY A 177 -16.98 16.70 12.02
N ILE A 178 -16.06 17.65 12.13
CA ILE A 178 -16.28 18.95 12.78
C ILE A 178 -17.36 19.75 12.04
N ASN A 179 -17.29 19.81 10.70
CA ASN A 179 -18.28 20.57 9.91
C ASN A 179 -19.68 19.99 10.08
N GLU A 180 -19.85 18.68 10.06
CA GLU A 180 -21.15 18.02 10.29
C GLU A 180 -21.67 18.27 11.72
N GLY A 181 -20.80 18.14 12.73
CA GLY A 181 -21.14 18.40 14.11
C GLY A 181 -21.60 19.85 14.33
N ILE A 182 -20.91 20.83 13.71
CA ILE A 182 -21.31 22.24 13.79
C ILE A 182 -22.64 22.48 13.07
N ALA A 183 -22.85 21.87 11.89
CA ALA A 183 -24.11 22.00 11.16
C ALA A 183 -25.28 21.46 12.00
N TYR A 184 -25.16 20.25 12.53
CA TYR A 184 -26.15 19.63 13.39
C TYR A 184 -26.45 20.47 14.65
N ALA A 185 -25.41 20.97 15.32
CA ALA A 185 -25.57 21.80 16.52
C ALA A 185 -26.31 23.13 16.26
N LYS A 186 -26.27 23.64 15.02
CA LYS A 186 -27.03 24.84 14.61
C LYS A 186 -28.51 24.55 14.34
N GLU A 187 -28.83 23.34 13.92
CA GLU A 187 -30.19 22.90 13.58
C GLU A 187 -30.94 22.32 14.79
N GLU A 188 -30.23 21.93 15.86
CA GLU A 188 -30.79 21.34 17.05
C GLU A 188 -31.50 22.38 17.92
N PHE A 189 -32.79 22.30 17.99
CA PHE A 189 -33.66 23.23 18.76
C PHE A 189 -34.04 22.72 20.17
N SER A 190 -33.76 21.47 20.51
CA SER A 190 -34.24 20.82 21.72
C SER A 190 -33.64 21.38 23.02
N LEU A 191 -32.53 22.13 22.93
CA LEU A 191 -31.87 22.77 24.09
C LEU A 191 -31.45 24.21 23.77
N VAL A 192 -32.39 25.01 23.30
CA VAL A 192 -32.17 26.37 22.76
C VAL A 192 -31.36 27.30 23.67
N ASN A 193 -31.40 27.12 24.99
CA ASN A 193 -30.65 27.95 25.94
C ASN A 193 -29.24 27.42 26.28
N GLN A 194 -28.90 26.19 25.89
CA GLN A 194 -27.54 25.62 26.13
C GLN A 194 -26.65 25.64 24.91
N SER A 195 -27.19 25.44 23.71
CA SER A 195 -26.43 25.45 22.46
C SER A 195 -25.86 26.83 22.12
N SER A 196 -26.48 27.93 22.57
CA SER A 196 -25.90 29.27 22.44
C SER A 196 -24.61 29.47 23.26
N LYS A 197 -24.34 28.63 24.28
CA LYS A 197 -23.07 28.63 25.04
C LYS A 197 -21.96 27.85 24.37
N ILE A 198 -22.28 26.95 23.40
CA ILE A 198 -21.30 26.24 22.61
C ILE A 198 -20.62 27.14 21.57
N ARG A 199 -21.14 28.37 21.36
CA ARG A 199 -20.51 29.39 20.48
C ARG A 199 -19.07 29.76 20.87
N GLN A 200 -18.62 29.46 22.07
CA GLN A 200 -17.27 29.79 22.53
C GLN A 200 -16.22 28.73 22.19
N CYS A 201 -16.61 27.52 21.77
CA CYS A 201 -15.66 26.49 21.32
C CYS A 201 -15.28 26.58 19.83
N SER A 202 -15.90 27.44 19.06
CA SER A 202 -15.73 27.48 17.61
C SER A 202 -14.73 28.48 17.08
N LEU A 203 -13.91 29.12 17.90
CA LEU A 203 -12.88 30.04 17.38
C LEU A 203 -11.81 30.33 18.44
N LYS A 204 -10.86 29.44 18.59
CA LYS A 204 -9.47 29.85 18.90
C LYS A 204 -8.49 28.83 18.36
#